data_2f6cac70bd7752caceb79b9c5be57dee
#
_entry.id   2f6cac70bd7752caceb79b9c5be57dee
#
_cell.length_a   1.000
_cell.length_b   1.000
_cell.length_c   1.000
_cell.angle_alpha   90.00
_cell.angle_beta   90.00
_cell.angle_gamma   90.00
#
_symmetry.space_group_name_H-M   'P 1'
#
loop_
_entity.id
_entity.type
_entity.pdbx_description
1 polymer ?
#
loop_
_entity_poly.entity_id
_entity_poly.type
_entity_poly.pdbx_seq_one_letter_code
_entity_poly.pdbx_strand_id
1 'polypeptide(L)'
;FLVALIASVVQPLIQLRFTPHQTWMMPMVDWTWSAAAIGGFAGILLSTLLLRLGVLNYSFADYEEYIKDDEPLAEYPHARREMMRELLFLLPAMIGFVVGFMFGYEIGYPSLLVQSICSCLLGYLVAGGLVWAVRIFGSLAFGKEAMGLGDVHLLAAVGAVIGWFDPILIFFIAPFSGLIWAGVSTVLAKMGKKRREI
;
A
#
# COMPACT_ATOMS: atom_id res chain seq x y z
N PHE A 1 -9.52 -2.00 -4.83
CA PHE A 1 -10.29 -3.24 -5.02
C PHE A 1 -10.53 -3.54 -6.50
N LEU A 2 -11.10 -2.59 -7.26
CA LEU A 2 -11.39 -2.78 -8.69
C LEU A 2 -10.12 -3.09 -9.50
N VAL A 3 -9.01 -2.41 -9.22
CA VAL A 3 -7.71 -2.63 -9.87
C VAL A 3 -7.18 -4.04 -9.56
N ALA A 4 -7.28 -4.50 -8.31
CA ALA A 4 -6.87 -5.85 -7.93
C ALA A 4 -7.74 -6.92 -8.61
N LEU A 5 -9.05 -6.66 -8.73
CA LEU A 5 -9.98 -7.54 -9.43
C LEU A 5 -9.67 -7.61 -10.94
N ILE A 6 -9.44 -6.47 -11.58
CA ILE A 6 -9.05 -6.41 -12.99
C ILE A 6 -7.72 -7.11 -13.21
N ALA A 7 -6.72 -6.85 -12.36
CA ALA A 7 -5.42 -7.49 -12.42
C ALA A 7 -5.53 -9.03 -12.29
N SER A 8 -6.37 -9.53 -11.37
CA SER A 8 -6.58 -10.96 -11.18
C SER A 8 -7.18 -11.68 -12.40
N VAL A 9 -7.94 -10.97 -13.23
CA VAL A 9 -8.53 -11.50 -14.47
C VAL A 9 -7.59 -11.36 -15.66
N VAL A 10 -6.93 -10.21 -15.79
CA VAL A 10 -6.07 -9.89 -16.95
C VAL A 10 -4.76 -10.67 -16.89
N GLN A 11 -4.21 -10.90 -15.72
CA GLN A 11 -2.92 -11.52 -15.53
C GLN A 11 -2.84 -12.99 -15.99
N PRO A 12 -3.81 -13.88 -15.69
CA PRO A 12 -3.81 -15.22 -16.27
C PRO A 12 -3.85 -15.19 -17.80
N LEU A 13 -4.54 -14.22 -18.41
CA LEU A 13 -4.61 -14.06 -19.86
C LEU A 13 -3.27 -13.60 -20.44
N ILE A 14 -2.52 -12.77 -19.74
CA ILE A 14 -1.17 -12.36 -20.14
C ILE A 14 -0.19 -13.52 -19.99
N GLN A 15 -0.24 -14.27 -18.89
CA GLN A 15 0.63 -15.43 -18.64
C GLN A 15 0.40 -16.56 -19.65
N LEU A 16 -0.83 -16.76 -20.10
CA LEU A 16 -1.15 -17.75 -21.15
C LEU A 16 -0.55 -17.40 -22.53
N ARG A 17 -0.25 -16.13 -22.80
CA ARG A 17 0.36 -15.68 -24.07
C ARG A 17 1.88 -15.53 -24.04
N PHE A 18 2.45 -15.24 -22.87
CA PHE A 18 3.89 -14.97 -22.70
C PHE A 18 4.52 -16.11 -21.86
N THR A 19 4.98 -17.16 -22.51
CA THR A 19 5.84 -18.27 -22.05
C THR A 19 6.04 -18.51 -20.55
N PRO A 20 6.00 -19.78 -20.10
CA PRO A 20 5.97 -20.20 -18.70
C PRO A 20 7.25 -19.92 -17.87
N HIS A 21 8.25 -19.23 -18.40
CA HIS A 21 9.55 -19.04 -17.76
C HIS A 21 9.82 -17.63 -17.18
N GLN A 22 8.88 -16.69 -17.31
CA GLN A 22 9.04 -15.36 -16.72
C GLN A 22 8.29 -15.25 -15.39
N THR A 23 8.76 -15.98 -14.39
CA THR A 23 8.24 -16.02 -13.01
C THR A 23 8.56 -14.77 -12.17
N TRP A 24 9.26 -13.80 -12.73
CA TRP A 24 9.62 -12.56 -12.02
C TRP A 24 8.49 -11.51 -11.95
N MET A 25 7.49 -11.62 -12.80
CA MET A 25 6.34 -10.69 -12.77
C MET A 25 5.34 -10.95 -11.64
N MET A 26 5.22 -12.20 -11.18
CA MET A 26 4.47 -12.52 -9.96
C MET A 26 5.05 -13.75 -9.28
N PRO A 27 5.43 -13.66 -8.00
CA PRO A 27 5.85 -14.83 -7.26
C PRO A 27 4.68 -15.83 -7.22
N MET A 28 4.94 -17.08 -7.62
CA MET A 28 4.00 -18.17 -7.43
C MET A 28 3.75 -18.33 -5.93
N VAL A 29 2.53 -18.07 -5.48
CA VAL A 29 2.14 -18.23 -4.08
C VAL A 29 1.67 -19.65 -3.85
N ASP A 30 2.24 -20.30 -2.84
CA ASP A 30 1.78 -21.58 -2.33
C ASP A 30 0.49 -21.44 -1.51
N TRP A 31 -0.02 -22.54 -0.96
CA TRP A 31 -1.22 -22.49 -0.13
C TRP A 31 -1.06 -21.66 1.14
N THR A 32 0.14 -21.59 1.72
CA THR A 32 0.42 -20.82 2.93
C THR A 32 0.24 -19.32 2.70
N TRP A 33 0.86 -18.80 1.64
CA TRP A 33 0.71 -17.40 1.26
C TRP A 33 -0.67 -17.06 0.71
N SER A 34 -1.29 -18.03 0.03
CA SER A 34 -2.67 -17.88 -0.45
C SER A 34 -3.66 -17.74 0.71
N ALA A 35 -3.53 -18.61 1.73
CA ALA A 35 -4.35 -18.54 2.93
C ALA A 35 -4.10 -17.23 3.72
N ALA A 36 -2.84 -16.78 3.81
CA ALA A 36 -2.51 -15.49 4.42
C ALA A 36 -3.18 -14.33 3.68
N ALA A 37 -3.11 -14.31 2.36
CA ALA A 37 -3.74 -13.27 1.54
C ALA A 37 -5.27 -13.25 1.71
N ILE A 38 -5.91 -14.42 1.68
CA ILE A 38 -7.35 -14.56 1.90
C ILE A 38 -7.74 -14.11 3.30
N GLY A 39 -6.99 -14.54 4.33
CA GLY A 39 -7.22 -14.16 5.72
C GLY A 39 -7.07 -12.66 5.95
N GLY A 40 -6.03 -12.06 5.41
CA GLY A 40 -5.82 -10.60 5.49
C GLY A 40 -6.93 -9.82 4.80
N PHE A 41 -7.36 -10.25 3.62
CA PHE A 41 -8.46 -9.62 2.90
C PHE A 41 -9.81 -9.78 3.62
N ALA A 42 -10.09 -10.97 4.17
CA ALA A 42 -11.27 -11.21 5.00
C ALA A 42 -11.26 -10.29 6.23
N GLY A 43 -10.10 -10.05 6.83
CA GLY A 43 -9.93 -9.08 7.93
C GLY A 43 -10.25 -7.65 7.52
N ILE A 44 -9.87 -7.18 6.30
CA ILE A 44 -10.26 -5.86 5.78
C ILE A 44 -11.79 -5.78 5.60
N LEU A 45 -12.40 -6.83 5.06
CA LEU A 45 -13.87 -6.88 4.91
C LEU A 45 -14.56 -6.80 6.27
N LEU A 46 -14.03 -7.52 7.27
CA LEU A 46 -14.54 -7.46 8.64
C LEU A 46 -14.39 -6.05 9.22
N SER A 47 -13.23 -5.41 9.08
CA SER A 47 -13.03 -4.02 9.53
C SER A 47 -14.01 -3.05 8.87
N THR A 48 -14.24 -3.22 7.57
CA THR A 48 -15.21 -2.41 6.82
C THR A 48 -16.64 -2.63 7.33
N LEU A 49 -16.99 -3.87 7.66
CA LEU A 49 -18.27 -4.19 8.28
C LEU A 49 -18.40 -3.56 9.66
N LEU A 50 -17.38 -3.64 10.50
CA LEU A 50 -17.36 -3.02 11.82
C LEU A 50 -17.48 -1.50 11.77
N LEU A 51 -16.88 -0.84 10.77
CA LEU A 51 -17.10 0.58 10.50
C LEU A 51 -18.57 0.88 10.17
N ARG A 52 -19.19 0.08 9.28
CA ARG A 52 -20.59 0.27 8.90
C ARG A 52 -21.57 0.03 10.05
N LEU A 53 -21.22 -0.87 10.96
CA LEU A 53 -22.00 -1.14 12.16
C LEU A 53 -21.78 -0.11 13.28
N GLY A 54 -20.90 0.87 13.09
CA GLY A 54 -20.59 1.91 14.08
C GLY A 54 -19.76 1.42 15.27
N VAL A 55 -19.17 0.22 15.19
CA VAL A 55 -18.26 -0.32 16.22
C VAL A 55 -16.89 0.36 16.14
N LEU A 56 -16.41 0.63 14.93
CA LEU A 56 -15.22 1.41 14.66
C LEU A 56 -15.61 2.81 14.20
N ASN A 57 -14.84 3.80 14.60
CA ASN A 57 -15.03 5.18 14.16
C ASN A 57 -14.22 5.46 12.89
N TYR A 58 -14.78 6.27 11.99
CA TYR A 58 -14.05 6.77 10.84
C TYR A 58 -12.86 7.62 11.29
N SER A 59 -11.72 7.43 10.64
CA SER A 59 -10.56 8.28 10.82
C SER A 59 -10.80 9.60 10.10
N PHE A 60 -10.34 10.72 10.69
CA PHE A 60 -10.50 12.08 10.16
C PHE A 60 -11.95 12.51 9.86
N ALA A 61 -12.93 11.98 10.59
CA ALA A 61 -14.34 12.33 10.39
C ALA A 61 -14.65 13.82 10.67
N ASP A 62 -13.86 14.45 11.52
CA ASP A 62 -13.95 15.84 11.94
C ASP A 62 -12.91 16.76 11.23
N TYR A 63 -12.29 16.28 10.15
CA TYR A 63 -11.23 17.01 9.45
C TYR A 63 -11.67 18.38 8.94
N GLU A 64 -12.84 18.49 8.35
CA GLU A 64 -13.40 19.71 7.78
C GLU A 64 -13.72 20.78 8.87
N GLU A 65 -13.93 20.35 10.13
CA GLU A 65 -14.17 21.25 11.25
C GLU A 65 -12.91 22.03 11.66
N TYR A 66 -11.73 21.39 11.55
CA TYR A 66 -10.45 21.94 11.98
C TYR A 66 -9.64 22.59 10.85
N ILE A 67 -9.81 22.14 9.63
CA ILE A 67 -9.08 22.68 8.47
C ILE A 67 -10.10 23.32 7.52
N LYS A 68 -10.09 24.69 7.50
CA LYS A 68 -10.90 25.47 6.57
C LYS A 68 -10.15 25.65 5.26
N ASP A 69 -10.89 25.75 4.16
CA ASP A 69 -10.32 25.95 2.82
C ASP A 69 -9.42 27.18 2.69
N ASP A 70 -9.61 28.18 3.57
CA ASP A 70 -8.86 29.43 3.57
C ASP A 70 -7.49 29.33 4.29
N GLU A 71 -7.22 28.22 5.00
CA GLU A 71 -5.97 28.00 5.73
C GLU A 71 -5.26 26.69 5.29
N PRO A 72 -4.68 26.65 4.08
CA PRO A 72 -4.10 25.43 3.51
C PRO A 72 -2.87 24.89 4.28
N LEU A 73 -2.32 25.66 5.23
CA LEU A 73 -1.18 25.27 6.07
C LEU A 73 -1.59 24.88 7.50
N ALA A 74 -2.89 24.88 7.81
CA ALA A 74 -3.35 24.45 9.13
C ALA A 74 -3.04 22.96 9.36
N GLU A 75 -2.35 22.64 10.44
CA GLU A 75 -2.06 21.26 10.82
C GLU A 75 -3.22 20.68 11.64
N TYR A 76 -3.70 19.50 11.28
CA TYR A 76 -4.74 18.80 12.03
C TYR A 76 -4.24 18.41 13.44
N PRO A 77 -4.90 18.87 14.52
CA PRO A 77 -4.34 18.79 15.88
C PRO A 77 -4.37 17.36 16.48
N HIS A 78 -5.20 16.48 15.97
CA HIS A 78 -5.44 15.16 16.56
C HIS A 78 -4.88 13.98 15.75
N ALA A 79 -3.82 14.20 14.96
CA ALA A 79 -3.23 13.20 14.08
C ALA A 79 -2.91 11.86 14.80
N ARG A 80 -2.39 11.91 16.03
CA ARG A 80 -2.09 10.68 16.79
C ARG A 80 -3.33 9.86 17.15
N ARG A 81 -4.45 10.51 17.47
CA ARG A 81 -5.72 9.84 17.75
C ARG A 81 -6.24 9.13 16.51
N GLU A 82 -6.13 9.79 15.37
CA GLU A 82 -6.58 9.23 14.10
C GLU A 82 -5.72 8.04 13.65
N MET A 83 -4.41 8.11 13.85
CA MET A 83 -3.52 6.98 13.58
C MET A 83 -3.85 5.75 14.44
N MET A 84 -4.26 5.95 15.68
CA MET A 84 -4.73 4.83 16.53
C MET A 84 -6.04 4.23 16.00
N ARG A 85 -6.95 5.02 15.44
CA ARG A 85 -8.16 4.52 14.76
C ARG A 85 -7.82 3.73 13.51
N GLU A 86 -6.87 4.22 12.70
CA GLU A 86 -6.36 3.49 11.53
C GLU A 86 -5.69 2.17 11.93
N LEU A 87 -4.91 2.16 13.01
CA LEU A 87 -4.30 0.94 13.53
C LEU A 87 -5.36 -0.08 13.97
N LEU A 88 -6.40 0.37 14.68
CA LEU A 88 -7.53 -0.49 15.07
C LEU A 88 -8.28 -1.06 13.86
N PHE A 89 -8.42 -0.27 12.79
CA PHE A 89 -8.98 -0.72 11.53
C PHE A 89 -8.14 -1.81 10.86
N LEU A 90 -6.81 -1.74 10.94
CA LEU A 90 -5.89 -2.72 10.35
C LEU A 90 -5.76 -4.01 11.16
N LEU A 91 -6.07 -3.99 12.47
CA LEU A 91 -5.91 -5.13 13.36
C LEU A 91 -6.57 -6.42 12.85
N PRO A 92 -7.86 -6.43 12.42
CA PRO A 92 -8.47 -7.65 11.90
C PRO A 92 -7.78 -8.18 10.64
N ALA A 93 -7.26 -7.30 9.78
CA ALA A 93 -6.50 -7.70 8.60
C ALA A 93 -5.16 -8.34 8.97
N MET A 94 -4.44 -7.76 9.94
CA MET A 94 -3.18 -8.33 10.44
C MET A 94 -3.39 -9.68 11.12
N ILE A 95 -4.42 -9.79 11.96
CA ILE A 95 -4.77 -11.06 12.63
C ILE A 95 -5.16 -12.10 11.57
N GLY A 96 -6.04 -11.75 10.64
CA GLY A 96 -6.47 -12.65 9.58
C GLY A 96 -5.31 -13.12 8.70
N PHE A 97 -4.36 -12.23 8.39
CA PHE A 97 -3.15 -12.58 7.65
C PHE A 97 -2.28 -13.58 8.41
N VAL A 98 -1.99 -13.32 9.69
CA VAL A 98 -1.17 -14.21 10.52
C VAL A 98 -1.88 -15.56 10.73
N VAL A 99 -3.17 -15.55 11.02
CA VAL A 99 -3.96 -16.78 11.19
C VAL A 99 -3.95 -17.57 9.88
N GLY A 100 -4.22 -16.94 8.74
CA GLY A 100 -4.16 -17.58 7.43
C GLY A 100 -2.79 -18.18 7.15
N PHE A 101 -1.70 -17.47 7.47
CA PHE A 101 -0.34 -17.96 7.34
C PHE A 101 -0.06 -19.19 8.22
N MET A 102 -0.51 -19.18 9.48
CA MET A 102 -0.28 -20.29 10.43
C MET A 102 -1.08 -21.55 10.08
N PHE A 103 -2.26 -21.40 9.50
CA PHE A 103 -3.14 -22.52 9.12
C PHE A 103 -3.03 -22.92 7.64
N GLY A 104 -2.29 -22.15 6.84
CA GLY A 104 -1.97 -22.51 5.47
C GLY A 104 -1.09 -23.77 5.43
N TYR A 105 -1.57 -24.85 4.86
CA TYR A 105 -0.85 -26.12 4.78
C TYR A 105 -0.05 -26.22 3.47
N GLU A 106 1.21 -26.64 3.56
CA GLU A 106 2.13 -26.80 2.44
C GLU A 106 1.81 -28.06 1.61
N ILE A 107 0.63 -28.18 1.03
CA ILE A 107 0.33 -29.29 0.14
C ILE A 107 0.21 -28.77 -1.30
N GLY A 108 1.38 -28.55 -1.91
CA GLY A 108 1.46 -28.18 -3.33
C GLY A 108 1.00 -26.75 -3.63
N TYR A 109 0.76 -26.48 -4.92
CA TYR A 109 0.31 -25.18 -5.39
C TYR A 109 -1.19 -25.17 -5.66
N PRO A 110 -1.91 -24.09 -5.37
CA PRO A 110 -3.31 -23.95 -5.76
C PRO A 110 -3.46 -23.91 -7.28
N SER A 111 -4.70 -24.00 -7.76
CA SER A 111 -4.98 -23.84 -9.19
C SER A 111 -4.49 -22.47 -9.68
N LEU A 112 -4.15 -22.35 -10.96
CA LEU A 112 -3.58 -21.14 -11.56
C LEU A 112 -4.44 -19.89 -11.32
N LEU A 113 -5.76 -20.06 -11.33
CA LEU A 113 -6.71 -18.98 -11.06
C LEU A 113 -6.62 -18.50 -9.60
N VAL A 114 -6.65 -19.44 -8.65
CA VAL A 114 -6.54 -19.11 -7.21
C VAL A 114 -5.18 -18.47 -6.92
N GLN A 115 -4.12 -19.02 -7.50
CA GLN A 115 -2.76 -18.50 -7.37
C GLN A 115 -2.65 -17.06 -7.85
N SER A 116 -3.21 -16.73 -9.03
CA SER A 116 -3.20 -15.38 -9.58
C SER A 116 -3.99 -14.40 -8.71
N ILE A 117 -5.18 -14.79 -8.24
CA ILE A 117 -5.99 -13.95 -7.35
C ILE A 117 -5.25 -13.70 -6.04
N CYS A 118 -4.72 -14.75 -5.42
CA CYS A 118 -4.01 -14.65 -4.15
C CYS A 118 -2.70 -13.84 -4.28
N SER A 119 -1.98 -13.95 -5.40
CA SER A 119 -0.80 -13.12 -5.68
C SER A 119 -1.15 -11.64 -5.78
N CYS A 120 -2.25 -11.29 -6.47
CA CYS A 120 -2.73 -9.91 -6.53
C CYS A 120 -3.15 -9.38 -5.16
N LEU A 121 -3.88 -10.20 -4.39
CA LEU A 121 -4.28 -9.83 -3.03
C LEU A 121 -3.08 -9.66 -2.11
N LEU A 122 -2.11 -10.57 -2.19
CA LEU A 122 -0.87 -10.50 -1.42
C LEU A 122 -0.09 -9.23 -1.76
N GLY A 123 0.09 -8.95 -3.06
CA GLY A 123 0.75 -7.74 -3.52
C GLY A 123 0.07 -6.46 -3.01
N TYR A 124 -1.26 -6.41 -3.08
CA TYR A 124 -2.06 -5.31 -2.54
C TYR A 124 -1.86 -5.14 -1.03
N LEU A 125 -1.99 -6.22 -0.27
CA LEU A 125 -1.92 -6.20 1.20
C LEU A 125 -0.52 -5.85 1.70
N VAL A 126 0.52 -6.45 1.11
CA VAL A 126 1.90 -6.25 1.59
C VAL A 126 2.42 -4.87 1.19
N ALA A 127 2.28 -4.46 -0.07
CA ALA A 127 2.73 -3.16 -0.52
C ALA A 127 1.93 -2.02 0.14
N GLY A 128 0.61 -2.11 0.15
CA GLY A 128 -0.25 -1.13 0.81
C GLY A 128 -0.05 -1.12 2.33
N GLY A 129 0.01 -2.28 2.95
CA GLY A 129 0.19 -2.43 4.40
C GLY A 129 1.50 -1.85 4.89
N LEU A 130 2.62 -2.04 4.16
CA LEU A 130 3.91 -1.46 4.51
C LEU A 130 3.86 0.07 4.47
N VAL A 131 3.35 0.64 3.39
CA VAL A 131 3.26 2.10 3.23
C VAL A 131 2.31 2.69 4.26
N TRP A 132 1.20 2.00 4.55
CA TRP A 132 0.29 2.40 5.61
C TRP A 132 0.95 2.33 7.01
N ALA A 133 1.77 1.33 7.27
CA ALA A 133 2.56 1.26 8.48
C ALA A 133 3.52 2.46 8.61
N VAL A 134 4.23 2.81 7.52
CA VAL A 134 5.08 4.02 7.49
C VAL A 134 4.28 5.28 7.78
N ARG A 135 3.08 5.44 7.19
CA ARG A 135 2.16 6.54 7.49
C ARG A 135 1.80 6.59 8.97
N ILE A 136 1.34 5.47 9.54
CA ILE A 136 0.91 5.39 10.95
C ILE A 136 2.08 5.71 11.89
N PHE A 137 3.19 4.99 11.77
CA PHE A 137 4.34 5.17 12.66
C PHE A 137 5.01 6.53 12.49
N GLY A 138 5.12 7.04 11.25
CA GLY A 138 5.62 8.37 10.97
C GLY A 138 4.74 9.45 11.61
N SER A 139 3.43 9.36 11.44
CA SER A 139 2.49 10.32 12.03
C SER A 139 2.46 10.25 13.56
N LEU A 140 2.57 9.06 14.14
CA LEU A 140 2.70 8.90 15.60
C LEU A 140 3.98 9.53 16.13
N ALA A 141 5.11 9.35 15.44
CA ALA A 141 6.41 9.88 15.83
C ALA A 141 6.44 11.44 15.74
N PHE A 142 5.99 11.99 14.60
CA PHE A 142 6.06 13.43 14.35
C PHE A 142 4.87 14.22 14.93
N GLY A 143 3.77 13.54 15.30
CA GLY A 143 2.56 14.20 15.84
C GLY A 143 1.72 14.90 14.78
N LYS A 144 2.06 14.76 13.50
CA LYS A 144 1.36 15.30 12.34
C LYS A 144 1.27 14.26 11.23
N GLU A 145 0.39 14.47 10.28
CA GLU A 145 0.23 13.55 9.16
C GLU A 145 1.53 13.45 8.34
N ALA A 146 2.16 12.27 8.36
CA ALA A 146 3.45 12.06 7.70
C ALA A 146 3.30 11.82 6.19
N MET A 147 2.15 11.26 5.75
CA MET A 147 1.91 10.88 4.36
C MET A 147 0.42 10.80 4.07
N GLY A 148 0.02 11.17 2.86
CA GLY A 148 -1.37 11.06 2.39
C GLY A 148 -1.84 9.60 2.24
N LEU A 149 -3.12 9.36 2.49
CA LEU A 149 -3.73 8.04 2.28
C LEU A 149 -3.76 7.63 0.79
N GLY A 150 -3.71 8.62 -0.11
CA GLY A 150 -3.62 8.39 -1.56
C GLY A 150 -2.39 7.58 -1.97
N ASP A 151 -1.23 7.84 -1.35
CA ASP A 151 0.02 7.13 -1.62
C ASP A 151 -0.07 5.65 -1.21
N VAL A 152 -0.75 5.38 -0.08
CA VAL A 152 -1.02 4.01 0.38
C VAL A 152 -1.83 3.24 -0.66
N HIS A 153 -2.92 3.81 -1.14
CA HIS A 153 -3.76 3.16 -2.14
C HIS A 153 -3.07 3.02 -3.50
N LEU A 154 -2.26 4.01 -3.90
CA LEU A 154 -1.49 3.95 -5.14
C LEU A 154 -0.51 2.78 -5.11
N LEU A 155 0.30 2.68 -4.06
CA LEU A 155 1.30 1.61 -3.95
C LEU A 155 0.67 0.23 -3.73
N ALA A 156 -0.46 0.16 -3.01
CA ALA A 156 -1.26 -1.06 -2.93
C ALA A 156 -1.76 -1.52 -4.31
N ALA A 157 -2.27 -0.60 -5.14
CA ALA A 157 -2.73 -0.89 -6.49
C ALA A 157 -1.58 -1.35 -7.40
N VAL A 158 -0.42 -0.68 -7.32
CA VAL A 158 0.80 -1.08 -8.04
C VAL A 158 1.24 -2.48 -7.59
N GLY A 159 1.26 -2.74 -6.27
CA GLY A 159 1.58 -4.06 -5.71
C GLY A 159 0.67 -5.19 -6.19
N ALA A 160 -0.62 -4.90 -6.37
CA ALA A 160 -1.56 -5.87 -6.93
C ALA A 160 -1.24 -6.27 -8.38
N VAL A 161 -0.59 -5.40 -9.15
CA VAL A 161 -0.28 -5.62 -10.57
C VAL A 161 1.09 -6.24 -10.78
N ILE A 162 2.13 -5.72 -10.13
CA ILE A 162 3.52 -6.13 -10.37
C ILE A 162 4.10 -6.98 -9.24
N GLY A 163 3.32 -7.27 -8.19
CA GLY A 163 3.79 -7.99 -7.01
C GLY A 163 4.18 -7.07 -5.86
N TRP A 164 4.50 -7.64 -4.73
CA TRP A 164 4.73 -6.89 -3.49
C TRP A 164 6.13 -6.27 -3.37
N PHE A 165 7.13 -6.85 -4.03
CA PHE A 165 8.54 -6.49 -3.83
C PHE A 165 8.94 -5.17 -4.52
N ASP A 166 8.58 -5.02 -5.79
CA ASP A 166 8.96 -3.86 -6.58
C ASP A 166 8.39 -2.53 -6.05
N PRO A 167 7.12 -2.44 -5.62
CA PRO A 167 6.57 -1.23 -5.01
C PRO A 167 7.30 -0.81 -3.74
N ILE A 168 7.75 -1.78 -2.93
CA ILE A 168 8.53 -1.52 -1.73
C ILE A 168 9.88 -0.90 -2.10
N LEU A 169 10.58 -1.48 -3.07
CA LEU A 169 11.83 -0.92 -3.58
C LEU A 169 11.65 0.49 -4.13
N ILE A 170 10.62 0.69 -4.96
CA ILE A 170 10.30 2.00 -5.55
C ILE A 170 10.04 3.02 -4.43
N PHE A 171 9.25 2.65 -3.42
CA PHE A 171 8.93 3.53 -2.30
C PHE A 171 10.18 4.02 -1.55
N PHE A 172 11.14 3.13 -1.30
CA PHE A 172 12.38 3.52 -0.61
C PHE A 172 13.37 4.24 -1.53
N ILE A 173 13.42 3.94 -2.82
CA ILE A 173 14.38 4.56 -3.76
C ILE A 173 13.90 5.93 -4.24
N ALA A 174 12.60 6.15 -4.37
CA ALA A 174 12.03 7.38 -4.91
C ALA A 174 12.51 8.67 -4.20
N PRO A 175 12.59 8.75 -2.85
CA PRO A 175 13.10 9.94 -2.17
C PRO A 175 14.55 10.26 -2.53
N PHE A 176 15.39 9.24 -2.68
CA PHE A 176 16.81 9.44 -3.05
C PHE A 176 16.95 9.93 -4.49
N SER A 177 16.17 9.39 -5.41
CA SER A 177 16.16 9.85 -6.80
C SER A 177 15.68 11.30 -6.90
N GLY A 178 14.66 11.67 -6.13
CA GLY A 178 14.20 13.06 -6.01
C GLY A 178 15.27 14.00 -5.46
N LEU A 179 15.99 13.58 -4.43
CA LEU A 179 17.09 14.35 -3.84
C LEU A 179 18.25 14.56 -4.84
N ILE A 180 18.63 13.51 -5.56
CA ILE A 180 19.67 13.58 -6.61
C ILE A 180 19.22 14.56 -7.70
N TRP A 181 17.98 14.46 -8.17
CA TRP A 181 17.43 15.37 -9.16
C TRP A 181 17.42 16.82 -8.70
N ALA A 182 16.99 17.08 -7.46
CA ALA A 182 17.00 18.42 -6.86
C ALA A 182 18.43 18.98 -6.78
N GLY A 183 19.41 18.16 -6.40
CA GLY A 183 20.82 18.55 -6.38
C GLY A 183 21.34 18.91 -7.78
N VAL A 184 21.12 18.05 -8.75
CA VAL A 184 21.53 18.27 -10.15
C VAL A 184 20.88 19.53 -10.72
N SER A 185 19.56 19.69 -10.55
CA SER A 185 18.83 20.86 -11.06
C SER A 185 19.32 22.17 -10.46
N THR A 186 19.67 22.18 -9.16
CA THR A 186 20.24 23.34 -8.47
C THR A 186 21.63 23.72 -9.02
N VAL A 187 22.47 22.73 -9.26
CA VAL A 187 23.81 22.96 -9.85
C VAL A 187 23.69 23.52 -11.27
N LEU A 188 22.85 22.90 -12.11
CA LEU A 188 22.61 23.35 -13.47
C LEU A 188 22.04 24.78 -13.52
N ALA A 189 21.10 25.10 -12.63
CA ALA A 189 20.54 26.46 -12.53
C ALA A 189 21.62 27.50 -12.15
N LYS A 190 22.50 27.20 -11.20
CA LYS A 190 23.63 28.07 -10.84
C LYS A 190 24.63 28.26 -12.00
N MET A 191 24.93 27.21 -12.75
CA MET A 191 25.81 27.29 -13.92
C MET A 191 25.19 28.15 -15.04
N GLY A 192 23.87 27.99 -15.29
CA GLY A 192 23.15 28.78 -16.29
C GLY A 192 23.05 30.25 -15.93
N LYS A 193 22.92 30.59 -14.64
CA LYS A 193 22.92 32.00 -14.18
C LYS A 193 24.27 32.67 -14.37
N LYS A 194 25.37 31.98 -14.05
CA LYS A 194 26.74 32.47 -14.24
C LYS A 194 27.09 32.74 -15.71
N ARG A 195 26.46 32.03 -16.66
CA ARG A 195 26.65 32.21 -18.10
C ARG A 195 25.92 33.42 -18.69
N ARG A 196 24.92 33.97 -17.99
CA ARG A 196 24.15 35.16 -18.41
C ARG A 196 24.71 36.47 -17.86
N GLU A 197 25.67 36.40 -16.94
CA GLU A 197 26.29 37.57 -16.31
C GLU A 197 27.70 37.89 -16.93
N ILE A 198 28.09 37.14 -17.97
CA ILE A 198 29.28 37.37 -18.81
C ILE A 198 28.81 37.82 -20.21
#